data_484cc8dadb8cdc297fc3a5d7d6816c6b
#
_entry.id   484cc8dadb8cdc297fc3a5d7d6816c6b
#
_cell.length_a   1.000
_cell.length_b   1.000
_cell.length_c   1.000
_cell.angle_alpha   90.00
_cell.angle_beta   90.00
_cell.angle_gamma   90.00
#
_symmetry.space_group_name_H-M   'P 1'
#
loop_
_entity.id
_entity.type
_entity.pdbx_description
1 polymer ?
#
loop_
_entity_poly.entity_id
_entity_poly.type
_entity_poly.pdbx_seq_one_letter_code
_entity_poly.pdbx_strand_id
1 'polypeptide(L)'
;MSESDYAPEFIEALQAWEQSPPLTAEFVFDLPPSDKRKADKVGVLMYQSVLLKQDHPDLDFSRIRAITFTMDVHRTGDELENIVGHDLPQYRNAAARMDAFHINLGPGQILIITDELANASLSPQIATRLAAWELIRTELARTIAIYRLLDAPSSLSMVPRWISLARYAWTEYFCGLTASVEGLQTPMARQRLRQSLEEDPLAISEAIKNFNHNQDLEERTTRSEGAVKGLFEAMAEVHGQLDATQTTLSAIDPQLDSLIRAQGVAMIWDGLDKILHQLGTQPAQWDNEQTGLNQIVALGIQYLVSMGIVND
;
A
#
# COMPACT_ATOMS: atom_id res chain seq x y z
N MET A 1 -32.29 -7.97 -5.69
CA MET A 1 -31.47 -8.80 -6.59
C MET A 1 -31.70 -10.24 -6.17
N SER A 2 -31.92 -11.15 -7.11
CA SER A 2 -32.06 -12.58 -6.81
C SER A 2 -30.66 -13.23 -6.85
N GLU A 3 -30.46 -14.37 -6.18
CA GLU A 3 -29.20 -15.13 -6.23
C GLU A 3 -28.71 -15.41 -7.66
N SER A 4 -29.63 -15.45 -8.62
CA SER A 4 -29.32 -15.66 -10.05
C SER A 4 -28.61 -14.49 -10.72
N ASP A 5 -28.50 -13.33 -10.08
CA ASP A 5 -27.86 -12.13 -10.65
C ASP A 5 -26.36 -12.06 -10.34
N TYR A 6 -25.84 -12.99 -9.54
CA TYR A 6 -24.42 -13.07 -9.19
C TYR A 6 -23.69 -14.14 -9.99
N ALA A 7 -22.41 -13.90 -10.27
CA ALA A 7 -21.56 -14.92 -10.86
C ALA A 7 -21.46 -16.16 -9.93
N PRO A 8 -21.38 -17.38 -10.47
CA PRO A 8 -21.28 -18.60 -9.66
C PRO A 8 -20.15 -18.54 -8.63
N GLU A 9 -19.00 -17.96 -9.01
CA GLU A 9 -17.83 -17.79 -8.14
C GLU A 9 -18.13 -16.89 -6.92
N PHE A 10 -18.99 -15.90 -7.08
CA PHE A 10 -19.44 -15.06 -5.97
C PHE A 10 -20.30 -15.83 -4.98
N ILE A 11 -21.18 -16.69 -5.48
CA ILE A 11 -22.05 -17.54 -4.64
C ILE A 11 -21.21 -18.56 -3.87
N GLU A 12 -20.23 -19.19 -4.51
CA GLU A 12 -19.31 -20.12 -3.85
C GLU A 12 -18.47 -19.43 -2.79
N ALA A 13 -17.97 -18.22 -3.05
CA ALA A 13 -17.23 -17.42 -2.09
C ALA A 13 -18.08 -17.01 -0.88
N LEU A 14 -19.35 -16.65 -1.10
CA LEU A 14 -20.30 -16.37 -0.01
C LEU A 14 -20.58 -17.61 0.84
N GLN A 15 -20.76 -18.78 0.22
CA GLN A 15 -20.97 -20.03 0.94
C GLN A 15 -19.74 -20.43 1.76
N ALA A 16 -18.54 -20.26 1.21
CA ALA A 16 -17.30 -20.49 1.94
C ALA A 16 -17.17 -19.53 3.14
N TRP A 17 -17.59 -18.29 2.97
CA TRP A 17 -17.60 -17.30 4.05
C TRP A 17 -18.59 -17.65 5.18
N GLU A 18 -19.80 -18.10 4.87
CA GLU A 18 -20.78 -18.53 5.89
C GLU A 18 -20.25 -19.66 6.78
N GLN A 19 -19.43 -20.54 6.22
CA GLN A 19 -18.82 -21.66 6.95
C GLN A 19 -17.59 -21.25 7.78
N SER A 20 -16.78 -20.31 7.31
CA SER A 20 -15.55 -19.85 7.97
C SER A 20 -15.18 -18.46 7.50
N PRO A 21 -15.73 -17.40 8.10
CA PRO A 21 -15.44 -16.03 7.66
C PRO A 21 -13.97 -15.71 7.87
N PRO A 22 -13.21 -15.36 6.82
CA PRO A 22 -11.80 -15.00 6.96
C PRO A 22 -11.63 -13.69 7.72
N LEU A 23 -12.67 -12.85 7.72
CA LEU A 23 -12.68 -11.54 8.32
C LEU A 23 -13.80 -11.48 9.38
N THR A 24 -13.42 -11.30 10.66
CA THR A 24 -14.33 -11.25 11.82
C THR A 24 -14.42 -9.86 12.44
N ALA A 25 -14.10 -8.83 11.67
CA ALA A 25 -14.11 -7.44 12.11
C ALA A 25 -15.53 -6.92 12.39
N GLU A 26 -15.63 -5.96 13.31
CA GLU A 26 -16.85 -5.17 13.49
C GLU A 26 -17.02 -4.21 12.31
N PHE A 27 -18.24 -4.09 11.76
CA PHE A 27 -18.55 -3.14 10.70
C PHE A 27 -19.25 -1.90 11.27
N VAL A 28 -18.61 -0.76 11.13
CA VAL A 28 -19.11 0.54 11.58
C VAL A 28 -19.51 1.37 10.37
N PHE A 29 -20.68 2.02 10.43
CA PHE A 29 -21.19 2.82 9.31
C PHE A 29 -21.44 4.26 9.77
N ASP A 30 -20.54 5.14 9.36
CA ASP A 30 -20.71 6.58 9.42
C ASP A 30 -21.30 7.08 8.10
N LEU A 31 -22.50 6.57 7.77
CA LEU A 31 -23.23 6.79 6.53
C LEU A 31 -24.65 7.27 6.83
N PRO A 32 -25.31 7.95 5.86
CA PRO A 32 -26.70 8.36 6.05
C PRO A 32 -27.60 7.18 6.44
N PRO A 33 -28.59 7.38 7.31
CA PRO A 33 -29.56 6.33 7.65
C PRO A 33 -30.33 5.79 6.44
N SER A 34 -30.43 6.59 5.36
CA SER A 34 -31.09 6.23 4.11
C SER A 34 -30.24 5.33 3.19
N ASP A 35 -28.98 5.11 3.50
CA ASP A 35 -28.14 4.23 2.70
C ASP A 35 -28.60 2.77 2.83
N LYS A 36 -29.18 2.27 1.74
CA LYS A 36 -29.71 0.89 1.63
C LYS A 36 -28.65 -0.11 1.20
N ARG A 37 -27.45 0.32 0.80
CA ARG A 37 -26.40 -0.52 0.24
C ARG A 37 -25.35 -1.00 1.25
N LYS A 38 -25.58 -0.81 2.55
CA LYS A 38 -24.65 -1.21 3.60
C LYS A 38 -24.27 -2.69 3.52
N ALA A 39 -25.27 -3.56 3.31
CA ALA A 39 -25.04 -5.01 3.17
C ALA A 39 -24.21 -5.34 1.91
N ASP A 40 -24.47 -4.66 0.78
CA ASP A 40 -23.72 -4.87 -0.46
C ASP A 40 -22.24 -4.45 -0.27
N LYS A 41 -21.97 -3.33 0.41
CA LYS A 41 -20.61 -2.85 0.72
C LYS A 41 -19.83 -3.85 1.57
N VAL A 42 -20.45 -4.40 2.60
CA VAL A 42 -19.87 -5.48 3.40
C VAL A 42 -19.65 -6.73 2.54
N GLY A 43 -20.62 -7.10 1.71
CA GLY A 43 -20.53 -8.25 0.82
C GLY A 43 -19.31 -8.18 -0.11
N VAL A 44 -19.04 -7.03 -0.73
CA VAL A 44 -17.84 -6.84 -1.56
C VAL A 44 -16.57 -7.04 -0.75
N LEU A 45 -16.47 -6.44 0.44
CA LEU A 45 -15.27 -6.56 1.26
C LEU A 45 -15.02 -8.01 1.69
N MET A 46 -16.08 -8.71 2.11
CA MET A 46 -15.99 -10.12 2.47
C MET A 46 -15.59 -10.97 1.26
N TYR A 47 -16.15 -10.71 0.09
CA TYR A 47 -15.76 -11.37 -1.14
C TYR A 47 -14.27 -11.19 -1.46
N GLN A 48 -13.75 -9.96 -1.37
CA GLN A 48 -12.34 -9.69 -1.60
C GLN A 48 -11.44 -10.38 -0.56
N SER A 49 -11.85 -10.45 0.70
CA SER A 49 -11.10 -11.15 1.75
C SER A 49 -11.06 -12.66 1.53
N VAL A 50 -12.15 -13.25 1.03
CA VAL A 50 -12.20 -14.68 0.66
C VAL A 50 -11.25 -14.98 -0.50
N LEU A 51 -11.29 -14.16 -1.57
CA LEU A 51 -10.40 -14.34 -2.71
C LEU A 51 -8.93 -14.22 -2.30
N LEU A 52 -8.58 -13.20 -1.52
CA LEU A 52 -7.24 -13.04 -0.98
C LEU A 52 -6.79 -14.27 -0.17
N LYS A 53 -7.69 -14.83 0.65
CA LYS A 53 -7.39 -16.02 1.46
C LYS A 53 -7.27 -17.29 0.63
N GLN A 54 -8.00 -17.40 -0.49
CA GLN A 54 -7.87 -18.52 -1.44
C GLN A 54 -6.52 -18.47 -2.16
N ASP A 55 -6.14 -17.28 -2.66
CA ASP A 55 -4.88 -17.09 -3.37
C ASP A 55 -3.67 -17.18 -2.41
N HIS A 56 -3.84 -16.74 -1.16
CA HIS A 56 -2.81 -16.66 -0.12
C HIS A 56 -3.34 -17.24 1.21
N PRO A 57 -3.35 -18.56 1.40
CA PRO A 57 -3.93 -19.21 2.58
C PRO A 57 -3.30 -18.82 3.92
N ASP A 58 -2.08 -18.30 3.90
CA ASP A 58 -1.32 -17.84 5.08
C ASP A 58 -1.68 -16.44 5.56
N LEU A 59 -2.55 -15.70 4.84
CA LEU A 59 -3.01 -14.39 5.28
C LEU A 59 -3.88 -14.49 6.54
N ASP A 60 -3.58 -13.68 7.54
CA ASP A 60 -4.33 -13.60 8.80
C ASP A 60 -5.02 -12.24 8.95
N PHE A 61 -6.33 -12.24 8.85
CA PHE A 61 -7.17 -11.04 9.02
C PHE A 61 -7.63 -10.82 10.48
N SER A 62 -7.26 -11.71 11.42
CA SER A 62 -7.74 -11.65 12.81
C SER A 62 -7.37 -10.36 13.57
N ARG A 63 -6.38 -9.64 13.03
CA ARG A 63 -5.93 -8.37 13.60
C ARG A 63 -6.76 -7.17 13.16
N ILE A 64 -7.58 -7.30 12.12
CA ILE A 64 -8.53 -6.26 11.73
C ILE A 64 -9.70 -6.32 12.72
N ARG A 65 -9.80 -5.34 13.60
CA ARG A 65 -10.81 -5.28 14.67
C ARG A 65 -12.09 -4.62 14.21
N ALA A 66 -11.97 -3.57 13.43
CA ALA A 66 -13.12 -2.87 12.89
C ALA A 66 -12.86 -2.39 11.47
N ILE A 67 -13.93 -2.24 10.72
CA ILE A 67 -13.94 -1.65 9.40
C ILE A 67 -15.00 -0.57 9.38
N THR A 68 -14.57 0.66 9.16
CA THR A 68 -15.44 1.82 9.17
C THR A 68 -15.67 2.31 7.75
N PHE A 69 -16.93 2.35 7.33
CA PHE A 69 -17.35 3.04 6.12
C PHE A 69 -17.76 4.47 6.47
N THR A 70 -17.12 5.46 5.89
CA THR A 70 -17.35 6.86 6.24
C THR A 70 -17.52 7.76 5.02
N MET A 71 -18.38 8.78 5.16
CA MET A 71 -18.48 9.90 4.22
C MET A 71 -17.51 11.03 4.57
N ASP A 72 -17.02 11.07 5.81
CA ASP A 72 -16.16 12.13 6.32
C ASP A 72 -14.97 11.53 7.08
N VAL A 73 -13.89 11.35 6.34
CA VAL A 73 -12.66 10.80 6.87
C VAL A 73 -12.08 11.64 8.01
N HIS A 74 -12.19 12.97 7.91
CA HIS A 74 -11.66 13.87 8.94
C HIS A 74 -12.42 13.72 10.26
N ARG A 75 -13.75 13.73 10.19
CA ARG A 75 -14.58 13.51 11.38
C ARG A 75 -14.30 12.15 12.02
N THR A 76 -14.27 11.09 11.20
CA THR A 76 -13.98 9.74 11.70
C THR A 76 -12.62 9.66 12.40
N GLY A 77 -11.62 10.33 11.88
CA GLY A 77 -10.32 10.35 12.51
C GLY A 77 -10.27 11.17 13.78
N ASP A 78 -10.90 12.33 13.82
CA ASP A 78 -11.00 13.14 15.05
C ASP A 78 -11.74 12.37 16.16
N GLU A 79 -12.78 11.60 15.81
CA GLU A 79 -13.46 10.70 16.74
C GLU A 79 -12.53 9.59 17.26
N LEU A 80 -11.71 9.00 16.39
CA LEU A 80 -10.72 7.99 16.77
C LEU A 80 -9.60 8.57 17.62
N GLU A 81 -9.07 9.77 17.31
CA GLU A 81 -8.11 10.48 18.17
C GLU A 81 -8.67 10.73 19.58
N ASN A 82 -9.95 11.09 19.67
CA ASN A 82 -10.62 11.26 20.96
C ASN A 82 -10.74 9.94 21.74
N ILE A 83 -10.99 8.82 21.06
CA ILE A 83 -11.09 7.49 21.68
C ILE A 83 -9.73 7.01 22.19
N VAL A 84 -8.68 7.18 21.41
CA VAL A 84 -7.33 6.73 21.77
C VAL A 84 -6.59 7.70 22.69
N GLY A 85 -7.05 8.95 22.78
CA GLY A 85 -6.51 9.96 23.71
C GLY A 85 -5.16 10.57 23.27
N HIS A 86 -4.77 10.42 22.03
CA HIS A 86 -3.58 11.04 21.44
C HIS A 86 -3.76 11.25 19.94
N ASP A 87 -2.97 12.20 19.38
CA ASP A 87 -2.96 12.48 17.95
C ASP A 87 -2.52 11.26 17.15
N LEU A 88 -3.18 11.06 16.01
CA LEU A 88 -2.85 10.04 15.01
C LEU A 88 -2.29 10.72 13.75
N PRO A 89 -1.04 11.21 13.76
CA PRO A 89 -0.49 12.02 12.67
C PRO A 89 -0.48 11.29 11.33
N GLN A 90 -0.40 9.96 11.35
CA GLN A 90 -0.49 9.11 10.15
C GLN A 90 -1.85 9.25 9.45
N TYR A 91 -2.92 9.44 10.20
CA TYR A 91 -4.26 9.64 9.73
C TYR A 91 -4.40 10.95 8.94
N ARG A 92 -3.93 12.08 9.48
CA ARG A 92 -4.05 13.40 8.83
C ARG A 92 -3.34 13.45 7.48
N ASN A 93 -2.21 12.75 7.37
CA ASN A 93 -1.44 12.66 6.12
C ASN A 93 -2.08 11.68 5.12
N ALA A 94 -2.69 10.60 5.59
CA ALA A 94 -3.36 9.60 4.74
C ALA A 94 -4.73 10.09 4.25
N ALA A 95 -5.50 10.77 5.11
CA ALA A 95 -6.85 11.23 4.81
C ALA A 95 -6.95 12.18 3.62
N ALA A 96 -5.89 12.93 3.32
CA ALA A 96 -5.87 13.88 2.22
C ALA A 96 -5.70 13.24 0.83
N ARG A 97 -5.38 11.95 0.73
CA ARG A 97 -4.93 11.33 -0.52
C ARG A 97 -5.47 9.92 -0.81
N MET A 98 -6.21 9.29 0.10
CA MET A 98 -6.56 7.88 -0.02
C MET A 98 -8.06 7.62 0.14
N ASP A 99 -8.57 6.72 -0.73
CA ASP A 99 -9.96 6.24 -0.66
C ASP A 99 -10.14 5.15 0.39
N ALA A 100 -9.05 4.60 0.92
CA ALA A 100 -9.00 3.70 2.07
C ALA A 100 -7.66 3.83 2.80
N PHE A 101 -7.64 3.60 4.11
CA PHE A 101 -6.43 3.58 4.92
C PHE A 101 -6.68 2.83 6.23
N HIS A 102 -5.61 2.45 6.91
CA HIS A 102 -5.68 1.77 8.19
C HIS A 102 -5.08 2.61 9.31
N ILE A 103 -5.59 2.40 10.52
CA ILE A 103 -5.08 2.98 11.76
C ILE A 103 -4.65 1.85 12.68
N ASN A 104 -3.40 1.90 13.13
CA ASN A 104 -2.87 0.95 14.09
C ASN A 104 -3.17 1.42 15.51
N LEU A 105 -3.94 0.63 16.26
CA LEU A 105 -4.31 0.90 17.65
C LEU A 105 -3.62 -0.07 18.63
N GLY A 106 -2.40 -0.49 18.36
CA GLY A 106 -1.67 -1.45 19.19
C GLY A 106 -2.07 -2.90 18.88
N PRO A 107 -2.95 -3.55 19.68
CA PRO A 107 -3.26 -4.97 19.48
C PRO A 107 -4.20 -5.26 18.30
N GLY A 108 -4.68 -4.23 17.61
CA GLY A 108 -5.57 -4.35 16.47
C GLY A 108 -5.48 -3.18 15.52
N GLN A 109 -6.11 -3.30 14.36
CA GLN A 109 -6.19 -2.25 13.36
C GLN A 109 -7.64 -1.94 13.01
N ILE A 110 -7.88 -0.69 12.65
CA ILE A 110 -9.11 -0.24 12.04
C ILE A 110 -8.81 0.07 10.58
N LEU A 111 -9.56 -0.54 9.68
CA LEU A 111 -9.56 -0.19 8.26
C LEU A 111 -10.69 0.83 8.03
N ILE A 112 -10.35 1.94 7.41
CA ILE A 112 -11.29 2.98 7.04
C ILE A 112 -11.44 2.99 5.52
N ILE A 113 -12.69 2.93 5.05
CA ILE A 113 -13.05 2.92 3.63
C ILE A 113 -14.00 4.09 3.39
N THR A 114 -13.65 4.96 2.46
CA THR A 114 -14.55 6.06 2.08
C THR A 114 -15.82 5.52 1.43
N ASP A 115 -16.92 6.24 1.61
CA ASP A 115 -18.18 5.90 0.96
C ASP A 115 -18.07 5.95 -0.57
N GLU A 116 -17.22 6.82 -1.09
CA GLU A 116 -16.93 6.92 -2.52
C GLU A 116 -16.30 5.64 -3.05
N LEU A 117 -15.24 5.12 -2.41
CA LEU A 117 -14.61 3.85 -2.78
C LEU A 117 -15.59 2.67 -2.65
N ALA A 118 -16.34 2.63 -1.55
CA ALA A 118 -17.34 1.59 -1.33
C ALA A 118 -18.43 1.59 -2.40
N ASN A 119 -18.90 2.75 -2.85
CA ASN A 119 -19.85 2.88 -3.95
C ASN A 119 -19.23 2.55 -5.32
N ALA A 120 -17.98 2.95 -5.56
CA ALA A 120 -17.24 2.59 -6.77
C ALA A 120 -17.10 1.06 -6.91
N SER A 121 -16.89 0.34 -5.79
CA SER A 121 -16.79 -1.12 -5.76
C SER A 121 -18.09 -1.85 -6.16
N LEU A 122 -19.22 -1.14 -6.12
CA LEU A 122 -20.55 -1.62 -6.54
C LEU A 122 -21.00 -1.02 -7.88
N SER A 123 -20.08 -0.36 -8.60
CA SER A 123 -20.37 0.31 -9.86
C SER A 123 -20.80 -0.71 -10.94
N PRO A 124 -21.82 -0.38 -11.78
CA PRO A 124 -22.14 -1.15 -12.97
C PRO A 124 -21.03 -1.03 -14.03
N GLN A 125 -20.20 -0.01 -13.98
CA GLN A 125 -19.06 0.18 -14.86
C GLN A 125 -17.91 -0.73 -14.41
N ILE A 126 -17.58 -1.71 -15.23
CA ILE A 126 -16.59 -2.76 -14.90
C ILE A 126 -15.24 -2.16 -14.53
N ALA A 127 -14.72 -1.21 -15.32
CA ALA A 127 -13.41 -0.60 -15.05
C ALA A 127 -13.34 0.11 -13.68
N THR A 128 -14.38 0.88 -13.34
CA THR A 128 -14.49 1.55 -12.04
C THR A 128 -14.55 0.54 -10.90
N ARG A 129 -15.35 -0.50 -11.06
CA ARG A 129 -15.51 -1.56 -10.05
C ARG A 129 -14.19 -2.32 -9.82
N LEU A 130 -13.49 -2.71 -10.89
CA LEU A 130 -12.24 -3.44 -10.79
C LEU A 130 -11.14 -2.60 -10.13
N ALA A 131 -11.04 -1.31 -10.45
CA ALA A 131 -10.10 -0.38 -9.81
C ALA A 131 -10.40 -0.26 -8.30
N ALA A 132 -11.68 -0.13 -7.92
CA ALA A 132 -12.07 -0.08 -6.52
C ALA A 132 -11.78 -1.40 -5.77
N TRP A 133 -11.99 -2.54 -6.40
CA TRP A 133 -11.66 -3.85 -5.83
C TRP A 133 -10.16 -4.02 -5.60
N GLU A 134 -9.33 -3.58 -6.54
CA GLU A 134 -7.87 -3.59 -6.36
C GLU A 134 -7.45 -2.73 -5.17
N LEU A 135 -7.98 -1.51 -5.03
CA LEU A 135 -7.71 -0.66 -3.87
C LEU A 135 -8.10 -1.32 -2.55
N ILE A 136 -9.28 -1.93 -2.47
CA ILE A 136 -9.75 -2.65 -1.28
C ILE A 136 -8.80 -3.82 -0.96
N ARG A 137 -8.42 -4.62 -1.96
CA ARG A 137 -7.47 -5.74 -1.78
C ARG A 137 -6.12 -5.25 -1.31
N THR A 138 -5.62 -4.18 -1.91
CA THR A 138 -4.34 -3.57 -1.53
C THR A 138 -4.35 -3.11 -0.07
N GLU A 139 -5.42 -2.48 0.40
CA GLU A 139 -5.51 -2.04 1.81
C GLU A 139 -5.66 -3.21 2.78
N LEU A 140 -6.40 -4.25 2.42
CA LEU A 140 -6.44 -5.49 3.21
C LEU A 140 -5.04 -6.13 3.30
N ALA A 141 -4.32 -6.23 2.18
CA ALA A 141 -2.96 -6.76 2.16
C ALA A 141 -1.99 -5.88 2.96
N ARG A 142 -2.09 -4.54 2.85
CA ARG A 142 -1.26 -3.59 3.60
C ARG A 142 -1.46 -3.74 5.10
N THR A 143 -2.69 -3.92 5.54
CA THR A 143 -3.01 -4.17 6.94
C THR A 143 -2.25 -5.39 7.46
N ILE A 144 -2.22 -6.48 6.69
CA ILE A 144 -1.50 -7.70 7.05
C ILE A 144 0.03 -7.49 7.00
N ALA A 145 0.54 -6.82 5.97
CA ALA A 145 1.97 -6.54 5.82
C ALA A 145 2.54 -5.82 7.05
N ILE A 146 1.84 -4.80 7.54
CA ILE A 146 2.27 -4.04 8.71
C ILE A 146 2.35 -4.93 9.95
N TYR A 147 1.41 -5.86 10.13
CA TYR A 147 1.48 -6.81 11.23
C TYR A 147 2.66 -7.78 11.10
N ARG A 148 2.89 -8.29 9.91
CA ARG A 148 4.06 -9.16 9.66
C ARG A 148 5.37 -8.45 9.98
N LEU A 149 5.45 -7.14 9.74
CA LEU A 149 6.62 -6.34 10.10
C LEU A 149 6.85 -6.22 11.62
N LEU A 150 5.83 -6.40 12.45
CA LEU A 150 5.99 -6.44 13.91
C LEU A 150 6.69 -7.73 14.36
N ASP A 151 6.57 -8.80 13.59
CA ASP A 151 7.22 -10.08 13.85
C ASP A 151 8.65 -10.14 13.28
N ALA A 152 9.09 -9.11 12.54
CA ALA A 152 10.46 -9.03 12.05
C ALA A 152 11.47 -8.93 13.21
N PRO A 153 12.63 -9.55 13.10
CA PRO A 153 13.69 -9.42 14.10
C PRO A 153 14.00 -7.95 14.38
N SER A 154 14.01 -7.57 15.66
CA SER A 154 14.33 -6.20 16.07
C SER A 154 15.84 -6.00 16.13
N SER A 155 16.48 -5.51 15.07
CA SER A 155 17.81 -4.97 15.15
C SER A 155 17.76 -3.45 15.14
N LEU A 156 18.51 -2.82 16.04
CA LEU A 156 18.52 -1.36 16.22
C LEU A 156 19.68 -0.68 15.46
N SER A 157 20.31 -1.37 14.51
CA SER A 157 21.50 -0.88 13.81
C SER A 157 21.22 0.20 12.75
N MET A 158 19.95 0.41 12.38
CA MET A 158 19.56 1.38 11.35
C MET A 158 19.17 2.72 11.92
N VAL A 159 19.47 3.81 11.18
CA VAL A 159 18.94 5.14 11.49
C VAL A 159 17.40 5.09 11.37
N PRO A 160 16.65 5.45 12.42
CA PRO A 160 15.20 5.24 12.48
C PRO A 160 14.43 5.78 11.25
N ARG A 161 14.82 6.94 10.73
CA ARG A 161 14.16 7.56 9.57
C ARG A 161 14.30 6.76 8.27
N TRP A 162 15.45 6.08 8.07
CA TRP A 162 15.69 5.26 6.89
C TRP A 162 15.07 3.87 6.97
N ILE A 163 14.86 3.36 8.19
CA ILE A 163 14.10 2.12 8.40
C ILE A 163 12.70 2.22 7.79
N SER A 164 12.05 3.38 7.92
CA SER A 164 10.72 3.59 7.37
C SER A 164 10.69 3.39 5.85
N LEU A 165 11.66 3.95 5.10
CA LEU A 165 11.78 3.76 3.65
C LEU A 165 11.80 2.28 3.27
N ALA A 166 12.66 1.49 3.90
CA ALA A 166 12.82 0.08 3.56
C ALA A 166 11.57 -0.75 3.94
N ARG A 167 10.97 -0.47 5.09
CA ARG A 167 9.74 -1.14 5.54
C ARG A 167 8.56 -0.81 4.64
N TYR A 168 8.41 0.44 4.22
CA TYR A 168 7.35 0.84 3.30
C TYR A 168 7.55 0.23 1.91
N ALA A 169 8.78 0.23 1.36
CA ALA A 169 9.06 -0.44 0.11
C ALA A 169 8.68 -1.93 0.15
N TRP A 170 9.09 -2.64 1.21
CA TRP A 170 8.68 -4.03 1.37
C TRP A 170 7.15 -4.19 1.52
N THR A 171 6.49 -3.29 2.26
CA THR A 171 5.03 -3.30 2.41
C THR A 171 4.33 -3.16 1.06
N GLU A 172 4.75 -2.21 0.23
CA GLU A 172 4.16 -2.01 -1.10
C GLU A 172 4.45 -3.18 -2.05
N TYR A 173 5.64 -3.77 -1.99
CA TYR A 173 5.92 -5.02 -2.70
C TYR A 173 4.98 -6.14 -2.30
N PHE A 174 4.80 -6.35 -0.98
CA PHE A 174 3.88 -7.35 -0.47
C PHE A 174 2.43 -7.08 -0.92
N CYS A 175 2.01 -5.81 -0.91
CA CYS A 175 0.69 -5.41 -1.41
C CYS A 175 0.54 -5.71 -2.90
N GLY A 176 1.51 -5.33 -3.72
CA GLY A 176 1.51 -5.61 -5.16
C GLY A 176 1.46 -7.11 -5.45
N LEU A 177 2.27 -7.91 -4.74
CA LEU A 177 2.31 -9.35 -4.89
C LEU A 177 0.98 -10.02 -4.47
N THR A 178 0.37 -9.55 -3.39
CA THR A 178 -0.78 -10.21 -2.76
C THR A 178 -2.11 -9.74 -3.36
N ALA A 179 -2.24 -8.43 -3.65
CA ALA A 179 -3.50 -7.86 -4.12
C ALA A 179 -3.73 -8.04 -5.62
N SER A 180 -2.69 -8.32 -6.39
CA SER A 180 -2.80 -8.52 -7.84
C SER A 180 -3.56 -9.79 -8.18
N VAL A 181 -4.40 -9.70 -9.20
CA VAL A 181 -5.17 -10.83 -9.75
C VAL A 181 -4.77 -11.02 -11.18
N GLU A 182 -4.56 -12.28 -11.59
CA GLU A 182 -4.27 -12.61 -12.97
C GLU A 182 -5.39 -12.08 -13.89
N GLY A 183 -5.03 -11.31 -14.89
CA GLY A 183 -5.97 -10.66 -15.82
C GLY A 183 -6.60 -9.35 -15.35
N LEU A 184 -6.41 -8.91 -14.10
CA LEU A 184 -6.93 -7.66 -13.53
C LEU A 184 -5.82 -6.62 -13.30
N GLN A 185 -4.83 -6.56 -14.17
CA GLN A 185 -3.76 -5.55 -14.05
C GLN A 185 -4.32 -4.15 -14.27
N THR A 186 -4.71 -3.47 -13.19
CA THR A 186 -5.04 -2.06 -13.33
C THR A 186 -3.76 -1.25 -13.56
N PRO A 187 -3.83 -0.15 -14.28
CA PRO A 187 -2.67 0.69 -14.55
C PRO A 187 -2.23 1.53 -13.34
N MET A 188 -2.89 1.45 -12.18
CA MET A 188 -2.72 2.41 -11.08
C MET A 188 -1.30 2.44 -10.51
N ALA A 189 -0.72 1.28 -10.17
CA ALA A 189 0.66 1.23 -9.67
C ALA A 189 1.67 1.75 -10.70
N ARG A 190 1.52 1.36 -11.96
CA ARG A 190 2.36 1.86 -13.06
C ARG A 190 2.18 3.36 -13.29
N GLN A 191 0.97 3.86 -13.11
CA GLN A 191 0.66 5.29 -13.23
C GLN A 191 1.30 6.09 -12.09
N ARG A 192 1.26 5.57 -10.85
CA ARG A 192 1.98 6.14 -9.71
C ARG A 192 3.48 6.15 -9.96
N LEU A 193 4.04 5.05 -10.47
CA LEU A 193 5.47 5.00 -10.79
C LEU A 193 5.86 6.02 -11.88
N ARG A 194 5.04 6.22 -12.93
CA ARG A 194 5.29 7.29 -13.92
C ARG A 194 5.32 8.66 -13.25
N GLN A 195 4.32 8.94 -12.42
CA GLN A 195 4.24 10.20 -11.72
C GLN A 195 5.47 10.42 -10.82
N SER A 196 5.87 9.44 -10.03
CA SER A 196 7.07 9.52 -9.19
C SER A 196 8.34 9.74 -10.02
N LEU A 197 8.49 9.07 -11.16
CA LEU A 197 9.64 9.26 -12.04
C LEU A 197 9.71 10.68 -12.65
N GLU A 198 8.57 11.33 -12.84
CA GLU A 198 8.49 12.70 -13.37
C GLU A 198 8.64 13.77 -12.28
N GLU A 199 8.01 13.57 -11.12
CA GLU A 199 7.88 14.59 -10.06
C GLU A 199 9.02 14.53 -9.03
N ASP A 200 9.46 13.33 -8.62
CA ASP A 200 10.43 13.17 -7.52
C ASP A 200 11.81 13.75 -7.84
N PRO A 201 12.38 13.58 -9.05
CA PRO A 201 13.64 14.25 -9.41
C PRO A 201 13.53 15.77 -9.38
N LEU A 202 12.36 16.32 -9.75
CA LEU A 202 12.11 17.75 -9.69
C LEU A 202 12.04 18.24 -8.25
N ALA A 203 11.33 17.52 -7.38
CA ALA A 203 11.23 17.83 -5.96
C ALA A 203 12.59 17.83 -5.27
N ILE A 204 13.45 16.84 -5.58
CA ILE A 204 14.84 16.79 -5.09
C ILE A 204 15.65 17.99 -5.60
N SER A 205 15.55 18.29 -6.89
CA SER A 205 16.26 19.44 -7.50
C SER A 205 15.85 20.77 -6.89
N GLU A 206 14.54 20.95 -6.61
CA GLU A 206 14.03 22.14 -5.93
C GLU A 206 14.50 22.22 -4.48
N ALA A 207 14.53 21.10 -3.76
CA ALA A 207 15.03 21.04 -2.39
C ALA A 207 16.51 21.47 -2.32
N ILE A 208 17.34 21.04 -3.29
CA ILE A 208 18.74 21.46 -3.40
C ILE A 208 18.85 22.97 -3.69
N LYS A 209 18.03 23.49 -4.61
CA LYS A 209 18.02 24.93 -4.94
C LYS A 209 17.61 25.79 -3.74
N ASN A 210 16.57 25.38 -3.03
CA ASN A 210 16.09 26.08 -1.83
C ASN A 210 17.14 26.07 -0.73
N PHE A 211 17.78 24.92 -0.50
CA PHE A 211 18.89 24.84 0.46
C PHE A 211 20.04 25.79 0.11
N ASN A 212 20.42 25.88 -1.16
CA ASN A 212 21.48 26.80 -1.58
C ASN A 212 21.10 28.27 -1.34
N HIS A 213 19.81 28.59 -1.26
CA HIS A 213 19.31 29.95 -1.01
C HIS A 213 19.11 30.25 0.47
N ASN A 214 18.48 29.36 1.23
CA ASN A 214 18.04 29.59 2.62
C ASN A 214 18.85 28.81 3.67
N GLN A 215 19.71 27.87 3.25
CA GLN A 215 20.52 26.99 4.12
C GLN A 215 19.66 26.13 5.08
N ASP A 216 18.38 25.89 4.73
CA ASP A 216 17.49 25.04 5.53
C ASP A 216 17.74 23.55 5.22
N LEU A 217 18.53 22.95 6.10
CA LEU A 217 18.91 21.54 6.02
C LEU A 217 17.72 20.62 6.28
N GLU A 218 16.82 20.98 7.19
CA GLU A 218 15.66 20.18 7.56
C GLU A 218 14.66 20.10 6.39
N GLU A 219 14.34 21.23 5.76
CA GLU A 219 13.49 21.26 4.57
C GLU A 219 14.09 20.43 3.43
N ARG A 220 15.38 20.61 3.13
CA ARG A 220 16.08 19.84 2.10
C ARG A 220 15.96 18.33 2.35
N THR A 221 16.29 17.92 3.58
CA THR A 221 16.31 16.52 3.97
C THR A 221 14.91 15.92 3.88
N THR A 222 13.92 16.57 4.46
CA THR A 222 12.52 16.07 4.50
C THR A 222 11.94 15.91 3.10
N ARG A 223 12.15 16.89 2.22
CA ARG A 223 11.63 16.82 0.83
C ARG A 223 12.32 15.73 0.03
N SER A 224 13.66 15.63 0.14
CA SER A 224 14.42 14.64 -0.61
C SER A 224 14.11 13.20 -0.15
N GLU A 225 14.01 12.98 1.15
CA GLU A 225 13.64 11.67 1.71
C GLU A 225 12.21 11.30 1.33
N GLY A 226 11.27 12.25 1.33
CA GLY A 226 9.89 12.04 0.89
C GLY A 226 9.80 11.62 -0.57
N ALA A 227 10.56 12.27 -1.45
CA ALA A 227 10.61 11.92 -2.88
C ALA A 227 11.21 10.52 -3.10
N VAL A 228 12.35 10.20 -2.44
CA VAL A 228 12.93 8.85 -2.53
C VAL A 228 11.98 7.79 -2.02
N LYS A 229 11.30 8.06 -0.90
CA LYS A 229 10.31 7.14 -0.34
C LYS A 229 9.19 6.87 -1.34
N GLY A 230 8.58 7.91 -1.91
CA GLY A 230 7.51 7.78 -2.91
C GLY A 230 7.93 6.95 -4.13
N LEU A 231 9.12 7.21 -4.66
CA LEU A 231 9.67 6.46 -5.79
C LEU A 231 9.87 4.97 -5.45
N PHE A 232 10.46 4.66 -4.29
CA PHE A 232 10.72 3.28 -3.88
C PHE A 232 9.44 2.51 -3.59
N GLU A 233 8.45 3.15 -2.99
CA GLU A 233 7.12 2.58 -2.78
C GLU A 233 6.46 2.22 -4.12
N ALA A 234 6.45 3.15 -5.07
CA ALA A 234 5.87 2.93 -6.39
C ALA A 234 6.60 1.83 -7.18
N MET A 235 7.95 1.81 -7.15
CA MET A 235 8.74 0.74 -7.77
C MET A 235 8.42 -0.62 -7.15
N ALA A 236 8.40 -0.69 -5.83
CA ALA A 236 8.19 -1.93 -5.09
C ALA A 236 6.80 -2.53 -5.35
N GLU A 237 5.76 -1.71 -5.40
CA GLU A 237 4.41 -2.16 -5.74
C GLU A 237 4.36 -2.75 -7.15
N VAL A 238 4.99 -2.09 -8.14
CA VAL A 238 5.04 -2.62 -9.50
C VAL A 238 5.82 -3.94 -9.55
N HIS A 239 6.94 -4.08 -8.84
CA HIS A 239 7.66 -5.36 -8.73
C HIS A 239 6.76 -6.46 -8.17
N GLY A 240 6.03 -6.18 -7.07
CA GLY A 240 5.09 -7.14 -6.53
C GLY A 240 4.02 -7.58 -7.54
N GLN A 241 3.47 -6.66 -8.32
CA GLN A 241 2.51 -7.00 -9.40
C GLN A 241 3.13 -7.84 -10.51
N LEU A 242 4.37 -7.55 -10.91
CA LEU A 242 5.10 -8.31 -11.93
C LEU A 242 5.33 -9.75 -11.47
N ASP A 243 5.71 -9.93 -10.22
CA ASP A 243 5.93 -11.24 -9.61
C ASP A 243 4.64 -12.04 -9.48
N ALA A 244 3.56 -11.43 -8.99
CA ALA A 244 2.25 -12.06 -8.89
C ALA A 244 1.75 -12.60 -10.24
N THR A 245 2.05 -11.87 -11.32
CA THR A 245 1.59 -12.20 -12.67
C THR A 245 2.65 -12.91 -13.53
N GLN A 246 3.83 -13.18 -12.95
CA GLN A 246 4.96 -13.82 -13.62
C GLN A 246 5.29 -13.20 -14.99
N THR A 247 5.27 -11.87 -15.04
CA THR A 247 5.50 -11.10 -16.25
C THR A 247 6.63 -10.08 -16.09
N THR A 248 6.98 -9.37 -17.15
CA THR A 248 8.01 -8.32 -17.10
C THR A 248 7.41 -6.97 -17.44
N LEU A 249 8.02 -5.89 -16.91
CA LEU A 249 7.57 -4.54 -17.21
C LEU A 249 7.61 -4.24 -18.71
N SER A 250 8.66 -4.66 -19.41
CA SER A 250 8.79 -4.48 -20.86
C SER A 250 7.67 -5.17 -21.67
N ALA A 251 7.09 -6.26 -21.15
CA ALA A 251 5.99 -6.96 -21.80
C ALA A 251 4.64 -6.24 -21.64
N ILE A 252 4.40 -5.65 -20.46
CA ILE A 252 3.10 -5.03 -20.14
C ILE A 252 3.07 -3.52 -20.33
N ASP A 253 4.22 -2.85 -20.17
CA ASP A 253 4.35 -1.40 -20.31
C ASP A 253 5.75 -1.01 -20.81
N PRO A 254 6.07 -1.23 -22.09
CA PRO A 254 7.40 -0.94 -22.66
C PRO A 254 7.77 0.55 -22.61
N GLN A 255 6.77 1.44 -22.52
CA GLN A 255 7.03 2.88 -22.39
C GLN A 255 7.56 3.22 -21.00
N LEU A 256 6.99 2.62 -19.95
CA LEU A 256 7.47 2.80 -18.58
C LEU A 256 8.85 2.17 -18.39
N ASP A 257 9.10 0.98 -18.94
CA ASP A 257 10.45 0.38 -18.95
C ASP A 257 11.48 1.30 -19.59
N SER A 258 11.14 1.90 -20.74
CA SER A 258 11.99 2.86 -21.42
C SER A 258 12.22 4.13 -20.59
N LEU A 259 11.20 4.62 -19.87
CA LEU A 259 11.29 5.79 -19.00
C LEU A 259 12.26 5.53 -17.83
N ILE A 260 12.18 4.38 -17.16
CA ILE A 260 13.10 3.97 -16.08
C ILE A 260 14.55 4.02 -16.56
N ARG A 261 14.80 3.53 -17.76
CA ARG A 261 16.15 3.55 -18.36
C ARG A 261 16.60 4.96 -18.73
N ALA A 262 15.71 5.77 -19.30
CA ALA A 262 15.99 7.15 -19.70
C ALA A 262 16.28 8.07 -18.50
N GLN A 263 15.62 7.86 -17.39
CA GLN A 263 15.82 8.60 -16.12
C GLN A 263 17.09 8.16 -15.36
N GLY A 264 17.79 7.13 -15.83
CA GLY A 264 19.01 6.64 -15.17
C GLY A 264 18.78 5.87 -13.87
N VAL A 265 17.54 5.47 -13.58
CA VAL A 265 17.20 4.74 -12.33
C VAL A 265 17.14 3.22 -12.52
N ALA A 266 17.55 2.70 -13.68
CA ALA A 266 17.51 1.27 -13.97
C ALA A 266 18.29 0.42 -12.96
N MET A 267 19.43 0.91 -12.49
CA MET A 267 20.24 0.20 -11.49
C MET A 267 19.55 0.14 -10.13
N ILE A 268 18.78 1.17 -9.77
CA ILE A 268 17.97 1.19 -8.54
C ILE A 268 16.80 0.22 -8.70
N TRP A 269 16.10 0.25 -9.85
CA TRP A 269 15.03 -0.67 -10.20
C TRP A 269 15.47 -2.13 -10.08
N ASP A 270 16.52 -2.53 -10.80
CA ASP A 270 17.03 -3.91 -10.80
C ASP A 270 17.57 -4.34 -9.42
N GLY A 271 18.19 -3.41 -8.68
CA GLY A 271 18.69 -3.64 -7.32
C GLY A 271 17.58 -3.86 -6.32
N LEU A 272 16.52 -3.04 -6.37
CA LEU A 272 15.36 -3.15 -5.50
C LEU A 272 14.62 -4.47 -5.73
N ASP A 273 14.37 -4.83 -6.99
CA ASP A 273 13.79 -6.11 -7.39
C ASP A 273 14.49 -7.29 -6.73
N LYS A 274 15.80 -7.37 -6.92
CA LYS A 274 16.62 -8.45 -6.36
C LYS A 274 16.52 -8.54 -4.83
N ILE A 275 16.53 -7.40 -4.14
CA ILE A 275 16.47 -7.37 -2.67
C ILE A 275 15.09 -7.80 -2.19
N LEU A 276 14.02 -7.32 -2.83
CA LEU A 276 12.65 -7.67 -2.46
C LEU A 276 12.38 -9.17 -2.62
N HIS A 277 12.86 -9.77 -3.70
CA HIS A 277 12.82 -11.22 -3.89
C HIS A 277 13.57 -11.98 -2.78
N GLN A 278 14.74 -11.51 -2.35
CA GLN A 278 15.53 -12.13 -1.28
C GLN A 278 14.82 -12.01 0.08
N LEU A 279 14.17 -10.89 0.36
CA LEU A 279 13.42 -10.69 1.59
C LEU A 279 12.18 -11.59 1.67
N GLY A 280 11.56 -11.89 0.53
CA GLY A 280 10.33 -12.68 0.48
C GLY A 280 9.17 -12.05 1.25
N THR A 281 8.18 -12.87 1.63
CA THR A 281 6.91 -12.43 2.23
C THR A 281 6.81 -12.67 3.73
N GLN A 282 7.84 -13.19 4.38
CA GLN A 282 7.83 -13.63 5.79
C GLN A 282 8.87 -12.88 6.63
N PRO A 283 8.58 -11.68 7.15
CA PRO A 283 9.54 -10.89 7.95
C PRO A 283 10.12 -11.62 9.16
N ALA A 284 9.37 -12.53 9.77
CA ALA A 284 9.85 -13.35 10.88
C ALA A 284 11.04 -14.26 10.52
N GLN A 285 11.27 -14.50 9.21
CA GLN A 285 12.38 -15.31 8.70
C GLN A 285 13.60 -14.48 8.29
N TRP A 286 13.53 -13.15 8.38
CA TRP A 286 14.66 -12.29 8.05
C TRP A 286 15.82 -12.51 9.02
N ASP A 287 17.04 -12.24 8.55
CA ASP A 287 18.20 -12.28 9.43
C ASP A 287 18.11 -11.21 10.54
N ASN A 288 18.79 -11.47 11.66
CA ASN A 288 18.78 -10.57 12.81
C ASN A 288 19.39 -9.18 12.51
N GLU A 289 20.21 -9.08 11.47
CA GLU A 289 20.84 -7.83 11.04
C GLU A 289 19.96 -7.06 10.04
N GLN A 290 18.84 -7.65 9.61
CA GLN A 290 17.95 -7.09 8.58
C GLN A 290 18.72 -6.66 7.32
N THR A 291 19.62 -7.51 6.86
CA THR A 291 20.56 -7.19 5.76
C THR A 291 19.85 -6.69 4.51
N GLY A 292 18.71 -7.31 4.13
CA GLY A 292 17.92 -6.86 3.00
C GLY A 292 17.35 -5.45 3.16
N LEU A 293 16.83 -5.10 4.35
CA LEU A 293 16.35 -3.73 4.62
C LEU A 293 17.50 -2.72 4.57
N ASN A 294 18.67 -3.07 5.10
CA ASN A 294 19.86 -2.23 5.02
C ASN A 294 20.30 -1.99 3.57
N GLN A 295 20.16 -2.99 2.69
CA GLN A 295 20.46 -2.85 1.27
C GLN A 295 19.46 -1.92 0.56
N ILE A 296 18.16 -1.94 0.90
CA ILE A 296 17.18 -0.97 0.39
C ILE A 296 17.58 0.46 0.79
N VAL A 297 17.96 0.66 2.07
CA VAL A 297 18.44 1.96 2.55
C VAL A 297 19.68 2.42 1.77
N ALA A 298 20.63 1.53 1.55
CA ALA A 298 21.83 1.85 0.79
C ALA A 298 21.51 2.28 -0.65
N LEU A 299 20.55 1.63 -1.32
CA LEU A 299 20.06 2.04 -2.64
C LEU A 299 19.42 3.44 -2.60
N GLY A 300 18.62 3.75 -1.59
CA GLY A 300 18.02 5.08 -1.42
C GLY A 300 19.07 6.18 -1.25
N ILE A 301 20.07 5.93 -0.42
CA ILE A 301 21.21 6.84 -0.23
C ILE A 301 21.98 7.00 -1.55
N GLN A 302 22.26 5.91 -2.26
CA GLN A 302 22.94 5.95 -3.56
C GLN A 302 22.16 6.79 -4.58
N TYR A 303 20.85 6.69 -4.60
CA TYR A 303 20.01 7.52 -5.46
C TYR A 303 20.14 9.01 -5.10
N LEU A 304 20.05 9.38 -3.83
CA LEU A 304 20.25 10.77 -3.38
C LEU A 304 21.63 11.32 -3.74
N VAL A 305 22.68 10.53 -3.56
CA VAL A 305 24.04 10.91 -3.95
C VAL A 305 24.12 11.14 -5.47
N SER A 306 23.49 10.29 -6.28
CA SER A 306 23.43 10.47 -7.74
C SER A 306 22.72 11.76 -8.16
N MET A 307 21.76 12.22 -7.34
CA MET A 307 21.04 13.48 -7.55
C MET A 307 21.76 14.71 -6.98
N GLY A 308 22.98 14.53 -6.42
CA GLY A 308 23.81 15.62 -5.90
C GLY A 308 23.57 15.97 -4.44
N ILE A 309 22.83 15.14 -3.70
CA ILE A 309 22.74 15.27 -2.26
C ILE A 309 23.90 14.51 -1.64
N VAL A 310 24.91 15.27 -1.20
CA VAL A 310 26.06 14.73 -0.44
C VAL A 310 25.61 14.61 1.02
N ASN A 311 25.80 13.43 1.62
CA ASN A 311 25.67 13.31 3.08
C ASN A 311 26.87 14.01 3.72
N ASP A 312 26.62 15.13 4.37
CA ASP A 312 27.55 15.74 5.32
C ASP A 312 27.45 15.04 6.68
#